data_9673d80f304854ee8237ef555cd52afb
#
_entry.id   9673d80f304854ee8237ef555cd52afb
#
_cell.length_a   1.000
_cell.length_b   1.000
_cell.length_c   1.000
_cell.angle_alpha   90.00
_cell.angle_beta   90.00
_cell.angle_gamma   90.00
#
_symmetry.space_group_name_H-M   'P 1'
#
loop_
_entity.id
_entity.type
_entity.pdbx_description
1 polymer ?
#
loop_
_entity_poly.entity_id
_entity_poly.type
_entity_poly.pdbx_seq_one_letter_code
_entity_poly.pdbx_strand_id
1 'polypeptide(L)'
;NVIFDFRNGKKIAKTIECTVKGETKSIDLTENDLVFVTNGSCTEGTIYGDHTHAPVGNAEVRTSGCWSLWKNIAAQDSSFGHPEKFCGDISKSNWESATVTTSDEKIISYIKKICKRDPRTGNVVTGGIVSCKDSSWLLSWTINRQGQFKEQKKDEVCVWVYSLFTDVDGDYIKKPMKECTGKEITAEWLYHLGVPVEEIDELAKNHC
;
A
#
# COMPACT_ATOMS: atom_id res chain seq x y z
N ASN A 1 -21.55 -11.91 1.17
CA ASN A 1 -21.23 -13.32 0.95
C ASN A 1 -21.63 -13.75 -0.46
N VAL A 2 -20.97 -14.80 -1.00
CA VAL A 2 -21.38 -15.48 -2.23
C VAL A 2 -21.59 -16.95 -1.88
N ILE A 3 -22.77 -17.46 -2.19
CA ILE A 3 -23.14 -18.87 -1.98
C ILE A 3 -22.86 -19.64 -3.27
N PHE A 4 -22.19 -20.76 -3.14
CA PHE A 4 -21.80 -21.63 -4.25
C PHE A 4 -22.52 -22.96 -4.23
N ASP A 5 -22.78 -23.49 -5.42
CA ASP A 5 -23.13 -24.87 -5.69
C ASP A 5 -21.95 -25.58 -6.36
N PHE A 6 -21.75 -26.85 -6.03
CA PHE A 6 -20.63 -27.64 -6.52
C PHE A 6 -21.15 -28.79 -7.36
N ARG A 7 -20.96 -28.72 -8.68
CA ARG A 7 -21.46 -29.74 -9.61
C ARG A 7 -20.36 -30.10 -10.63
N ASN A 8 -20.13 -31.39 -10.78
CA ASN A 8 -19.19 -31.94 -11.78
C ASN A 8 -17.79 -31.24 -11.72
N GLY A 9 -17.27 -30.98 -10.51
CA GLY A 9 -15.99 -30.31 -10.29
C GLY A 9 -15.97 -28.80 -10.59
N LYS A 10 -17.13 -28.20 -10.88
CA LYS A 10 -17.27 -26.76 -11.09
C LYS A 10 -17.85 -26.07 -9.86
N LYS A 11 -17.40 -24.86 -9.62
CA LYS A 11 -17.93 -23.92 -8.61
C LYS A 11 -18.88 -22.97 -9.32
N ILE A 12 -20.15 -23.00 -8.94
CA ILE A 12 -21.20 -22.22 -9.57
C ILE A 12 -21.74 -21.24 -8.53
N ALA A 13 -21.55 -19.93 -8.72
CA ALA A 13 -22.16 -18.92 -7.86
C ALA A 13 -23.69 -18.98 -8.02
N LYS A 14 -24.41 -19.07 -6.91
CA LYS A 14 -25.87 -19.21 -6.89
C LYS A 14 -26.57 -17.97 -6.37
N THR A 15 -26.04 -17.39 -5.32
CA THR A 15 -26.68 -16.25 -4.63
C THR A 15 -25.61 -15.32 -4.09
N ILE A 16 -25.85 -14.02 -4.22
CA ILE A 16 -25.08 -12.99 -3.50
C ILE A 16 -25.92 -12.53 -2.32
N GLU A 17 -25.38 -12.65 -1.12
CA GLU A 17 -25.95 -12.09 0.11
C GLU A 17 -25.21 -10.79 0.47
N CYS A 18 -25.93 -9.70 0.61
CA CYS A 18 -25.36 -8.41 0.96
C CYS A 18 -26.23 -7.65 1.96
N THR A 19 -25.62 -6.76 2.71
CA THR A 19 -26.33 -5.84 3.60
C THR A 19 -26.36 -4.46 2.98
N VAL A 20 -27.56 -3.96 2.72
CA VAL A 20 -27.78 -2.63 2.13
C VAL A 20 -28.63 -1.81 3.11
N LYS A 21 -28.06 -0.72 3.63
CA LYS A 21 -28.73 0.15 4.61
C LYS A 21 -29.24 -0.60 5.85
N GLY A 22 -28.48 -1.59 6.31
CA GLY A 22 -28.82 -2.41 7.48
C GLY A 22 -29.75 -3.60 7.19
N GLU A 23 -30.28 -3.76 5.99
CA GLU A 23 -31.12 -4.87 5.57
C GLU A 23 -30.34 -5.91 4.80
N THR A 24 -30.47 -7.18 5.16
CA THR A 24 -29.91 -8.28 4.38
C THR A 24 -30.75 -8.52 3.13
N LYS A 25 -30.07 -8.55 1.99
CA LYS A 25 -30.68 -8.83 0.67
C LYS A 25 -29.97 -10.00 0.02
N SER A 26 -30.75 -10.82 -0.67
CA SER A 26 -30.25 -11.92 -1.49
C SER A 26 -30.55 -11.64 -2.97
N ILE A 27 -29.56 -11.88 -3.81
CA ILE A 27 -29.66 -11.76 -5.26
C ILE A 27 -29.39 -13.13 -5.85
N ASP A 28 -30.41 -13.76 -6.40
CA ASP A 28 -30.28 -15.05 -7.08
C ASP A 28 -29.61 -14.86 -8.44
N LEU A 29 -28.69 -15.77 -8.76
CA LEU A 29 -27.89 -15.73 -9.98
C LEU A 29 -28.37 -16.81 -10.95
N THR A 30 -28.28 -16.50 -12.23
CA THR A 30 -28.61 -17.37 -13.34
C THR A 30 -27.36 -17.83 -14.09
N GLU A 31 -27.50 -18.72 -15.05
CA GLU A 31 -26.40 -19.18 -15.90
C GLU A 31 -25.81 -18.09 -16.81
N ASN A 32 -26.50 -16.96 -16.94
CA ASN A 32 -26.07 -15.82 -17.74
C ASN A 32 -25.28 -14.77 -16.91
N ASP A 33 -25.16 -14.98 -15.60
CA ASP A 33 -24.49 -14.06 -14.70
C ASP A 33 -23.01 -14.45 -14.50
N LEU A 34 -22.14 -13.45 -14.45
CA LEU A 34 -20.72 -13.59 -14.12
C LEU A 34 -20.42 -12.91 -12.80
N VAL A 35 -19.79 -13.63 -11.89
CA VAL A 35 -19.40 -13.11 -10.57
C VAL A 35 -17.87 -13.06 -10.48
N PHE A 36 -17.34 -11.85 -10.29
CA PHE A 36 -15.92 -11.62 -10.02
C PHE A 36 -15.74 -11.32 -8.53
N VAL A 37 -14.93 -12.13 -7.86
CA VAL A 37 -14.65 -11.98 -6.43
C VAL A 37 -13.20 -11.57 -6.25
N THR A 38 -12.98 -10.43 -5.59
CA THR A 38 -11.66 -10.01 -5.14
C THR A 38 -11.49 -10.42 -3.67
N ASN A 39 -10.62 -11.36 -3.44
CA ASN A 39 -10.40 -11.96 -2.13
C ASN A 39 -9.44 -11.14 -1.28
N GLY A 40 -9.94 -10.62 -0.16
CA GLY A 40 -9.16 -9.85 0.79
C GLY A 40 -8.76 -8.47 0.27
N SER A 41 -8.17 -7.68 1.15
CA SER A 41 -7.58 -6.39 0.80
C SER A 41 -6.50 -6.02 1.81
N CYS A 42 -5.26 -5.84 1.36
CA CYS A 42 -4.17 -5.38 2.23
C CYS A 42 -4.35 -3.92 2.69
N THR A 43 -5.24 -3.16 2.04
CA THR A 43 -5.57 -1.78 2.42
C THR A 43 -6.77 -1.69 3.36
N GLU A 44 -7.45 -2.81 3.66
CA GLU A 44 -8.57 -2.79 4.59
C GLU A 44 -8.08 -2.51 6.02
N GLY A 45 -8.71 -1.52 6.67
CA GLY A 45 -8.32 -1.05 8.00
C GLY A 45 -6.97 -0.30 8.01
N THR A 46 -6.60 0.33 6.91
CA THR A 46 -5.47 1.26 6.87
C THR A 46 -5.65 2.33 7.94
N ILE A 47 -4.58 2.59 8.66
CA ILE A 47 -4.47 3.73 9.58
C ILE A 47 -3.50 4.74 8.96
N TYR A 48 -3.76 6.01 9.23
CA TYR A 48 -3.02 7.10 8.61
C TYR A 48 -2.16 7.83 9.62
N GLY A 49 -0.96 8.19 9.20
CA GLY A 49 -0.11 9.18 9.81
C GLY A 49 -0.03 10.42 8.93
N ASP A 50 0.76 11.38 9.35
CA ASP A 50 1.11 12.58 8.59
C ASP A 50 2.60 12.92 8.75
N HIS A 51 3.00 14.07 8.26
CA HIS A 51 4.39 14.53 8.34
C HIS A 51 4.97 14.52 9.76
N THR A 52 4.14 14.80 10.76
CA THR A 52 4.54 15.00 12.16
C THR A 52 4.05 13.92 13.12
N HIS A 53 3.12 13.10 12.68
CA HIS A 53 2.53 12.06 13.51
C HIS A 53 2.65 10.70 12.82
N ALA A 54 3.20 9.74 13.56
CA ALA A 54 3.17 8.34 13.14
C ALA A 54 1.73 7.80 13.17
N PRO A 55 1.39 6.81 12.33
CA PRO A 55 0.08 6.18 12.41
C PRO A 55 -0.10 5.48 13.75
N VAL A 56 -1.23 5.74 14.42
CA VAL A 56 -1.58 5.14 15.70
C VAL A 56 -2.80 4.25 15.52
N GLY A 57 -2.68 2.97 15.86
CA GLY A 57 -3.77 2.03 15.78
C GLY A 57 -3.43 0.66 16.31
N ASN A 58 -4.45 -0.13 16.56
CA ASN A 58 -4.28 -1.52 16.97
C ASN A 58 -4.20 -2.42 15.74
N ALA A 59 -3.19 -3.26 15.72
CA ALA A 59 -3.07 -4.36 14.76
C ALA A 59 -4.04 -5.48 15.15
N GLU A 60 -5.34 -5.24 15.02
CA GLU A 60 -6.33 -6.28 15.26
C GLU A 60 -6.53 -7.16 14.02
N VAL A 61 -6.74 -8.45 14.27
CA VAL A 61 -7.11 -9.39 13.20
C VAL A 61 -8.40 -8.92 12.53
N ARG A 62 -8.34 -8.68 11.25
CA ARG A 62 -9.47 -8.13 10.51
C ARG A 62 -10.52 -9.18 10.26
N THR A 63 -11.72 -8.88 10.69
CA THR A 63 -12.88 -9.80 10.66
C THR A 63 -14.02 -9.29 9.80
N SER A 64 -13.85 -8.12 9.17
CA SER A 64 -14.88 -7.44 8.38
C SER A 64 -14.50 -7.32 6.89
N GLY A 65 -15.41 -6.78 6.10
CA GLY A 65 -15.19 -6.40 4.71
C GLY A 65 -14.75 -7.53 3.79
N CYS A 66 -13.70 -7.30 3.02
CA CYS A 66 -13.18 -8.25 2.03
C CYS A 66 -12.61 -9.52 2.67
N TRP A 67 -12.06 -9.44 3.87
CA TRP A 67 -11.55 -10.61 4.61
C TRP A 67 -12.67 -11.51 5.08
N SER A 68 -13.78 -10.95 5.60
CA SER A 68 -14.95 -11.73 5.99
C SER A 68 -15.60 -12.40 4.78
N LEU A 69 -15.66 -11.72 3.64
CA LEU A 69 -16.13 -12.31 2.39
C LEU A 69 -15.32 -13.56 2.02
N TRP A 70 -13.99 -13.45 2.02
CA TRP A 70 -13.14 -14.60 1.70
C TRP A 70 -13.24 -15.72 2.72
N LYS A 71 -13.31 -15.42 4.03
CA LYS A 71 -13.55 -16.43 5.08
C LYS A 71 -14.87 -17.18 4.87
N ASN A 72 -15.93 -16.45 4.57
CA ASN A 72 -17.24 -17.06 4.31
C ASN A 72 -17.26 -17.94 3.05
N ILE A 73 -16.55 -17.56 2.02
CA ILE A 73 -16.40 -18.35 0.78
C ILE A 73 -15.55 -19.59 1.05
N ALA A 74 -14.40 -19.44 1.72
CA ALA A 74 -13.50 -20.54 2.05
C ALA A 74 -14.11 -21.57 3.02
N ALA A 75 -15.04 -21.15 3.87
CA ALA A 75 -15.79 -22.05 4.73
C ALA A 75 -16.73 -23.00 3.97
N GLN A 76 -17.09 -22.68 2.73
CA GLN A 76 -17.94 -23.54 1.90
C GLN A 76 -17.14 -24.65 1.22
N ASP A 77 -15.89 -24.38 0.85
CA ASP A 77 -14.99 -25.37 0.25
C ASP A 77 -13.53 -24.91 0.36
N SER A 78 -12.63 -25.80 0.79
CA SER A 78 -11.22 -25.50 1.02
C SER A 78 -10.44 -25.09 -0.25
N SER A 79 -10.97 -25.41 -1.42
CA SER A 79 -10.37 -25.01 -2.71
C SER A 79 -10.50 -23.51 -3.02
N PHE A 80 -11.23 -22.75 -2.18
CA PHE A 80 -11.21 -21.30 -2.21
C PHE A 80 -10.02 -20.66 -1.45
N GLY A 81 -9.13 -21.49 -0.90
CA GLY A 81 -7.90 -21.06 -0.27
C GLY A 81 -7.98 -20.90 1.25
N HIS A 82 -6.97 -20.26 1.82
CA HIS A 82 -6.73 -20.17 3.25
C HIS A 82 -6.55 -18.70 3.69
N PRO A 83 -7.65 -17.95 3.89
CA PRO A 83 -7.58 -16.53 4.23
C PRO A 83 -6.78 -16.23 5.50
N GLU A 84 -6.75 -17.13 6.48
CA GLU A 84 -6.03 -16.97 7.74
C GLU A 84 -4.51 -16.80 7.53
N LYS A 85 -3.96 -17.34 6.45
CA LYS A 85 -2.54 -17.16 6.11
C LYS A 85 -2.19 -15.71 5.74
N PHE A 86 -3.21 -14.92 5.39
CA PHE A 86 -3.06 -13.54 4.96
C PHE A 86 -3.55 -12.53 6.00
N CYS A 87 -4.60 -12.85 6.73
CA CYS A 87 -5.20 -11.94 7.70
C CYS A 87 -5.13 -12.43 9.15
N GLY A 88 -4.59 -13.61 9.40
CA GLY A 88 -4.50 -14.17 10.76
C GLY A 88 -3.36 -13.62 11.60
N ASP A 89 -2.32 -13.08 10.95
CA ASP A 89 -1.17 -12.49 11.61
C ASP A 89 -0.75 -11.22 10.84
N ILE A 90 -1.12 -10.07 11.38
CA ILE A 90 -0.90 -8.77 10.74
C ILE A 90 0.59 -8.46 10.61
N SER A 91 1.42 -8.90 11.56
CA SER A 91 2.87 -8.67 11.51
C SER A 91 3.52 -9.27 10.26
N LYS A 92 2.94 -10.33 9.71
CA LYS A 92 3.42 -11.01 8.49
C LYS A 92 2.83 -10.48 7.20
N SER A 93 1.77 -9.69 7.26
CA SER A 93 1.05 -9.16 6.09
C SER A 93 0.97 -7.64 6.07
N ASN A 94 1.53 -6.99 7.08
CA ASN A 94 1.56 -5.53 7.15
C ASN A 94 2.52 -4.96 6.10
N TRP A 95 2.16 -3.83 5.57
CA TRP A 95 3.02 -3.00 4.73
C TRP A 95 2.67 -1.53 4.96
N GLU A 96 3.57 -0.65 4.66
CA GLU A 96 3.39 0.77 4.85
C GLU A 96 3.84 1.55 3.63
N SER A 97 3.20 2.65 3.36
CA SER A 97 3.59 3.57 2.30
C SER A 97 3.38 5.01 2.71
N ALA A 98 4.18 5.87 2.10
CA ALA A 98 4.04 7.32 2.20
C ALA A 98 4.09 7.94 0.80
N THR A 99 3.45 9.10 0.66
CA THR A 99 3.61 9.94 -0.52
C THR A 99 4.45 11.14 -0.13
N VAL A 100 5.64 11.23 -0.72
CA VAL A 100 6.52 12.39 -0.55
C VAL A 100 6.26 13.37 -1.68
N THR A 101 5.84 14.59 -1.36
CA THR A 101 5.63 15.67 -2.33
C THR A 101 6.73 16.72 -2.18
N THR A 102 7.45 17.00 -3.24
CA THR A 102 8.57 17.93 -3.21
C THR A 102 8.66 18.79 -4.48
N SER A 103 9.07 20.05 -4.32
CA SER A 103 9.55 20.93 -5.39
C SER A 103 11.02 21.31 -5.20
N ASP A 104 11.71 20.70 -4.24
CA ASP A 104 13.10 20.98 -3.91
C ASP A 104 14.05 20.50 -5.03
N GLU A 105 14.78 21.44 -5.62
CA GLU A 105 15.70 21.15 -6.74
C GLU A 105 16.84 20.21 -6.35
N LYS A 106 17.21 20.18 -5.06
CA LYS A 106 18.29 19.31 -4.58
C LYS A 106 17.78 17.86 -4.54
N ILE A 107 16.60 17.61 -3.96
CA ILE A 107 15.96 16.29 -3.97
C ILE A 107 15.73 15.82 -5.40
N ILE A 108 15.21 16.69 -6.26
CA ILE A 108 15.00 16.41 -7.69
C ILE A 108 16.32 16.05 -8.39
N SER A 109 17.44 16.68 -8.03
CA SER A 109 18.74 16.35 -8.60
C SER A 109 19.20 14.91 -8.25
N TYR A 110 18.95 14.44 -7.03
CA TYR A 110 19.23 13.07 -6.62
C TYR A 110 18.36 12.06 -7.36
N ILE A 111 17.07 12.36 -7.52
CA ILE A 111 16.17 11.54 -8.33
C ILE A 111 16.67 11.43 -9.77
N LYS A 112 17.04 12.56 -10.39
CA LYS A 112 17.61 12.60 -11.76
C LYS A 112 18.91 11.81 -11.88
N LYS A 113 19.75 11.85 -10.86
CA LYS A 113 21.01 11.10 -10.83
C LYS A 113 20.76 9.58 -10.92
N ILE A 114 19.71 9.08 -10.29
CA ILE A 114 19.32 7.65 -10.32
C ILE A 114 18.55 7.33 -11.61
N CYS A 115 17.46 8.05 -11.87
CA CYS A 115 16.53 7.76 -12.95
C CYS A 115 16.99 8.22 -14.34
N LYS A 116 18.01 9.08 -14.41
CA LYS A 116 18.53 9.73 -15.64
C LYS A 116 17.49 10.55 -16.40
N ARG A 117 16.40 10.94 -15.73
CA ARG A 117 15.28 11.71 -16.28
C ARG A 117 14.82 12.75 -15.26
N ASP A 118 14.29 13.87 -15.76
CA ASP A 118 13.63 14.86 -14.91
C ASP A 118 12.23 14.34 -14.56
N PRO A 119 11.90 14.19 -13.26
CA PRO A 119 10.59 13.66 -12.85
C PRO A 119 9.42 14.58 -13.24
N ARG A 120 9.69 15.86 -13.54
CA ARG A 120 8.67 16.85 -13.92
C ARG A 120 8.27 16.79 -15.39
N THR A 121 8.90 15.96 -16.20
CA THR A 121 8.65 15.91 -17.65
C THR A 121 7.31 15.30 -18.05
N GLY A 122 6.53 14.82 -17.12
CA GLY A 122 5.24 14.16 -17.36
C GLY A 122 5.33 12.73 -17.90
N ASN A 123 6.52 12.19 -18.10
CA ASN A 123 6.73 10.79 -18.45
C ASN A 123 6.89 9.94 -17.19
N VAL A 124 6.71 8.62 -17.30
CA VAL A 124 7.05 7.69 -16.23
C VAL A 124 8.54 7.77 -15.97
N VAL A 125 8.93 8.14 -14.76
CA VAL A 125 10.32 8.49 -14.43
C VAL A 125 11.13 7.26 -14.09
N THR A 126 10.63 6.41 -13.20
CA THR A 126 11.32 5.21 -12.75
C THR A 126 11.20 4.04 -13.75
N GLY A 127 10.20 4.05 -14.61
CA GLY A 127 9.89 2.91 -15.50
C GLY A 127 9.40 1.66 -14.77
N GLY A 128 9.33 1.71 -13.46
CA GLY A 128 8.93 0.65 -12.54
C GLY A 128 9.27 1.05 -11.12
N ILE A 129 9.40 0.07 -10.24
CA ILE A 129 9.76 0.26 -8.84
C ILE A 129 11.28 0.25 -8.70
N VAL A 130 11.82 1.19 -7.95
CA VAL A 130 13.22 1.22 -7.51
C VAL A 130 13.29 0.66 -6.11
N SER A 131 13.94 -0.47 -5.91
CA SER A 131 14.16 -1.07 -4.60
C SER A 131 15.57 -0.82 -4.10
N CYS A 132 15.70 -0.36 -2.88
CA CYS A 132 16.98 -0.11 -2.21
C CYS A 132 17.45 -1.42 -1.59
N LYS A 133 18.38 -2.12 -2.25
CA LYS A 133 18.84 -3.47 -1.84
C LYS A 133 19.46 -3.51 -0.44
N ASP A 134 20.09 -2.41 -0.04
CA ASP A 134 20.78 -2.29 1.24
C ASP A 134 19.88 -1.73 2.35
N SER A 135 18.60 -1.49 2.05
CA SER A 135 17.63 -1.02 3.03
C SER A 135 17.12 -2.17 3.90
N SER A 136 17.26 -2.02 5.22
CA SER A 136 16.69 -2.94 6.21
C SER A 136 15.17 -3.05 6.10
N TRP A 137 14.49 -1.98 5.68
CA TRP A 137 13.06 -1.97 5.38
C TRP A 137 12.72 -2.62 4.03
N LEU A 138 13.71 -2.93 3.19
CA LEU A 138 13.51 -3.17 1.76
C LEU A 138 12.74 -2.02 1.12
N LEU A 139 13.12 -0.78 1.49
CA LEU A 139 12.47 0.43 1.04
C LEU A 139 12.47 0.50 -0.48
N SER A 140 11.30 0.72 -1.02
CA SER A 140 11.09 0.82 -2.46
C SER A 140 10.32 2.09 -2.78
N TRP A 141 10.54 2.64 -3.98
CA TRP A 141 9.86 3.84 -4.39
C TRP A 141 9.61 3.86 -5.89
N THR A 142 8.63 4.67 -6.29
CA THR A 142 8.33 4.89 -7.70
C THR A 142 7.83 6.30 -7.92
N ILE A 143 8.13 6.83 -9.11
CA ILE A 143 7.60 8.09 -9.59
C ILE A 143 6.85 7.81 -10.88
N ASN A 144 5.55 7.85 -10.81
CA ASN A 144 4.67 7.72 -11.94
C ASN A 144 4.65 9.02 -12.78
N ARG A 145 3.90 9.00 -13.87
CA ARG A 145 3.65 10.22 -14.64
C ARG A 145 3.10 11.32 -13.74
N GLN A 146 3.73 12.48 -13.74
CA GLN A 146 3.31 13.60 -12.92
C GLN A 146 2.09 14.32 -13.48
N GLY A 147 1.48 15.19 -12.64
CA GLY A 147 0.20 15.84 -12.96
C GLY A 147 -0.99 14.89 -12.84
N GLN A 148 -0.92 13.90 -11.94
CA GLN A 148 -2.02 12.96 -11.66
C GLN A 148 -3.11 13.59 -10.79
N PHE A 149 -2.75 14.53 -9.93
CA PHE A 149 -3.68 15.19 -9.01
C PHE A 149 -4.06 16.56 -9.56
N LYS A 150 -5.33 16.91 -9.44
CA LYS A 150 -5.89 18.13 -10.00
C LYS A 150 -5.20 19.40 -9.47
N GLU A 151 -4.85 19.41 -8.19
CA GLU A 151 -4.23 20.53 -7.49
C GLU A 151 -2.70 20.49 -7.48
N GLN A 152 -2.08 19.45 -8.07
CA GLN A 152 -0.63 19.31 -8.13
C GLN A 152 -0.03 20.44 -8.98
N LYS A 153 0.92 21.20 -8.42
CA LYS A 153 1.64 22.23 -9.14
C LYS A 153 2.60 21.62 -10.14
N LYS A 154 2.97 22.39 -11.16
CA LYS A 154 3.82 21.93 -12.27
C LYS A 154 5.25 21.58 -11.86
N ASP A 155 5.75 22.18 -10.80
CA ASP A 155 7.08 21.99 -10.23
C ASP A 155 7.10 20.93 -9.10
N GLU A 156 5.94 20.50 -8.62
CA GLU A 156 5.81 19.44 -7.62
C GLU A 156 5.97 18.06 -8.21
N VAL A 157 6.69 17.21 -7.49
CA VAL A 157 6.89 15.80 -7.79
C VAL A 157 6.32 14.98 -6.64
N CYS A 158 5.41 14.07 -6.94
CA CYS A 158 4.88 13.10 -5.99
C CYS A 158 5.61 11.77 -6.16
N VAL A 159 6.24 11.32 -5.08
CA VAL A 159 6.97 10.06 -4.99
C VAL A 159 6.20 9.13 -4.08
N TRP A 160 5.89 7.93 -4.54
CA TRP A 160 5.35 6.88 -3.70
C TRP A 160 6.49 6.04 -3.14
N VAL A 161 6.59 6.01 -1.82
CA VAL A 161 7.60 5.26 -1.06
C VAL A 161 6.88 4.18 -0.26
N TYR A 162 7.40 2.96 -0.20
CA TYR A 162 6.80 1.89 0.59
C TYR A 162 7.83 0.88 1.09
N SER A 163 7.42 0.11 2.10
CA SER A 163 8.18 -1.01 2.63
C SER A 163 7.27 -2.19 2.97
N LEU A 164 7.86 -3.37 2.92
CA LEU A 164 7.23 -4.63 3.35
C LEU A 164 7.77 -5.12 4.70
N PHE A 165 8.90 -4.61 5.16
CA PHE A 165 9.53 -4.96 6.44
C PHE A 165 9.34 -3.82 7.45
N THR A 166 8.09 -3.66 7.89
CA THR A 166 7.66 -2.53 8.71
C THR A 166 8.01 -2.66 10.20
N ASP A 167 8.46 -3.85 10.62
CA ASP A 167 8.77 -4.20 12.02
C ASP A 167 10.26 -4.19 12.35
N VAL A 168 11.14 -3.86 11.40
CA VAL A 168 12.58 -3.78 11.61
C VAL A 168 13.04 -2.33 11.63
N ASP A 169 14.13 -2.05 12.34
CA ASP A 169 14.71 -0.71 12.39
C ASP A 169 15.27 -0.28 11.04
N GLY A 170 15.08 0.99 10.70
CA GLY A 170 15.66 1.61 9.52
C GLY A 170 17.18 1.80 9.64
N ASP A 171 17.83 2.08 8.52
CA ASP A 171 19.28 2.25 8.48
C ASP A 171 19.73 3.63 8.95
N TYR A 172 18.92 4.65 8.74
CA TYR A 172 19.14 6.02 9.21
C TYR A 172 18.32 6.33 10.47
N ILE A 173 17.02 6.12 10.43
CA ILE A 173 16.09 6.50 11.51
C ILE A 173 16.20 5.60 12.74
N LYS A 174 16.68 4.37 12.62
CA LYS A 174 16.90 3.45 13.75
C LYS A 174 15.64 3.13 14.55
N LYS A 175 14.49 3.04 13.90
CA LYS A 175 13.24 2.54 14.46
C LYS A 175 12.38 1.88 13.36
N PRO A 176 11.36 1.05 13.72
CA PRO A 176 10.48 0.41 12.75
C PRO A 176 9.70 1.44 11.92
N MET A 177 9.51 1.17 10.63
CA MET A 177 8.78 2.09 9.74
C MET A 177 7.38 2.40 10.27
N LYS A 178 6.67 1.41 10.79
CA LYS A 178 5.31 1.57 11.35
C LYS A 178 5.21 2.56 12.53
N GLU A 179 6.33 2.93 13.12
CA GLU A 179 6.42 3.89 14.22
C GLU A 179 6.94 5.25 13.76
N CYS A 180 7.20 5.39 12.44
CA CYS A 180 7.77 6.60 11.89
C CYS A 180 6.69 7.62 11.52
N THR A 181 7.04 8.89 11.67
CA THR A 181 6.34 10.02 11.06
C THR A 181 6.68 10.11 9.58
N GLY A 182 5.87 10.82 8.79
CA GLY A 182 6.17 11.04 7.39
C GLY A 182 7.52 11.73 7.16
N LYS A 183 7.91 12.65 8.06
CA LYS A 183 9.25 13.27 8.06
C LYS A 183 10.36 12.22 8.20
N GLU A 184 10.21 11.27 9.11
CA GLU A 184 11.21 10.22 9.36
C GLU A 184 11.29 9.24 8.18
N ILE A 185 10.14 8.86 7.60
CA ILE A 185 10.12 8.05 6.37
C ILE A 185 10.81 8.79 5.22
N THR A 186 10.57 10.09 5.08
CA THR A 186 11.24 10.92 4.08
C THR A 186 12.76 10.95 4.31
N ALA A 187 13.20 11.10 5.56
CA ALA A 187 14.63 11.10 5.90
C ALA A 187 15.31 9.76 5.56
N GLU A 188 14.69 8.64 5.88
CA GLU A 188 15.18 7.31 5.50
C GLU A 188 15.27 7.15 3.99
N TRP A 189 14.26 7.61 3.25
CA TRP A 189 14.29 7.58 1.78
C TRP A 189 15.41 8.45 1.22
N LEU A 190 15.63 9.65 1.73
CA LEU A 190 16.73 10.55 1.31
C LEU A 190 18.10 9.92 1.58
N TYR A 191 18.27 9.23 2.69
CA TYR A 191 19.48 8.46 2.98
C TYR A 191 19.76 7.45 1.87
N HIS A 192 18.77 6.68 1.46
CA HIS A 192 18.89 5.69 0.39
C HIS A 192 18.97 6.30 -1.02
N LEU A 193 18.62 7.56 -1.20
CA LEU A 193 18.94 8.32 -2.43
C LEU A 193 20.42 8.73 -2.50
N GLY A 194 21.17 8.61 -1.40
CA GLY A 194 22.56 9.00 -1.29
C GLY A 194 22.74 10.50 -0.99
N VAL A 195 21.78 11.10 -0.31
CA VAL A 195 21.89 12.45 0.25
C VAL A 195 22.92 12.41 1.40
N PRO A 196 23.86 13.37 1.50
CA PRO A 196 24.76 13.47 2.63
C PRO A 196 24.03 13.56 3.96
N VAL A 197 24.50 12.81 4.97
CA VAL A 197 23.81 12.66 6.26
C VAL A 197 23.54 14.01 6.93
N GLU A 198 24.47 14.95 6.82
CA GLU A 198 24.36 16.31 7.36
C GLU A 198 23.25 17.16 6.73
N GLU A 199 22.71 16.74 5.60
CA GLU A 199 21.69 17.48 4.87
C GLU A 199 20.29 16.87 4.99
N ILE A 200 20.20 15.60 5.43
CA ILE A 200 18.96 14.82 5.40
C ILE A 200 17.88 15.48 6.25
N ASP A 201 18.18 15.84 7.50
CA ASP A 201 17.19 16.39 8.42
C ASP A 201 16.57 17.70 7.95
N GLU A 202 17.39 18.57 7.32
CA GLU A 202 16.89 19.82 6.79
C GLU A 202 16.03 19.60 5.53
N LEU A 203 16.45 18.69 4.65
CA LEU A 203 15.68 18.35 3.45
C LEU A 203 14.36 17.62 3.79
N ALA A 204 14.36 16.73 4.79
CA ALA A 204 13.16 16.00 5.19
C ALA A 204 12.12 16.88 5.90
N LYS A 205 12.52 18.06 6.41
CA LYS A 205 11.68 18.90 7.28
C LYS A 205 10.42 19.46 6.62
N ASN A 206 10.48 19.71 5.32
CA ASN A 206 9.45 20.41 4.57
C ASN A 206 8.75 19.52 3.51
N HIS A 207 9.04 18.22 3.46
CA HIS A 207 8.59 17.33 2.37
C HIS A 207 7.94 16.07 2.93
N CYS A 208 6.63 15.95 2.74
CA CYS A 208 5.83 14.74 3.00
C CYS A 208 4.54 14.79 2.19
#